data_549dcfa5d45bd67dbed9b440eea48a44
#
_entry.id   549dcfa5d45bd67dbed9b440eea48a44
#
_cell.length_a   1.000
_cell.length_b   1.000
_cell.length_c   1.000
_cell.angle_alpha   90.00
_cell.angle_beta   90.00
_cell.angle_gamma   90.00
#
_symmetry.space_group_name_H-M   'P 1'
#
loop_
_entity.id
_entity.type
_entity.pdbx_description
1 polymer ?
#
loop_
_entity_poly.entity_id
_entity_poly.type
_entity_poly.pdbx_seq_one_letter_code
_entity_poly.pdbx_strand_id
1 'polypeptide(L)'
;RYQRDSFWAGCGLYEYTQIFVISNGTNTKYYSNSTRYNAIKDAKHGKTKKEKSSNSFEFTSYWADANNRVLTDLIDFTRTFFAKHTILSVLTRYCIFTSEKMLMVMRPYQITATERILNRIEIANNYKKYGTIEGGGYIWHTTGSGKTLTSFKTARLASQLPYIDKVLFVVDRKDLDYQTMKEYDRFEKGAANSNTSTTILKRQLENPEAHIIITTIQKLATFIKKNPGHEVYQKHVVIIFDECHRSQFGDMHKAIVHNFKKYHLFGFTGTPIFAVNAGSSTDPRYFTTAQTFGDQLHTYTIVDAINDKNVLPFRVDYIKTMDAEPDMDDKQVWDIDREKAFMAPKRISLVTKYILDHFDQKTYRGDKSYEFNLLTNVAEVASAQRGAVDEIKQKQRVSGFNSIFCVASVPMAKLYYQEFKKQMAADPTKRLRIATIYSYGANEAETDGILDEENPEDTSNLDQSSRDFLDAAIQDYNEMFHTNYSTDGERFQNYYKDVSLRMKNKELDLLIVVNMFLTGFDATTLNTLW
;
A
#
# COMPACT_ATOMS: atom_id res chain seq x y z
N ARG A 1 2.80 27.01 -22.33
CA ARG A 1 2.25 27.87 -23.40
C ARG A 1 1.68 27.00 -24.51
N TYR A 2 2.48 26.18 -25.18
CA TYR A 2 2.05 25.32 -26.30
C TYR A 2 0.89 24.40 -25.96
N GLN A 3 0.87 23.88 -24.74
CA GLN A 3 -0.20 23.02 -24.26
C GLN A 3 -1.57 23.71 -24.23
N ARG A 4 -1.61 25.00 -23.91
CA ARG A 4 -2.86 25.78 -23.92
C ARG A 4 -3.33 26.20 -25.33
N ASP A 5 -2.38 26.43 -26.21
CA ASP A 5 -2.66 27.15 -27.44
C ASP A 5 -2.72 26.24 -28.69
N SER A 6 -2.07 25.08 -28.67
CA SER A 6 -1.88 24.27 -29.88
C SER A 6 -2.29 22.81 -29.75
N PHE A 7 -2.01 22.14 -28.63
CA PHE A 7 -2.22 20.68 -28.51
C PHE A 7 -3.69 20.28 -28.41
N TRP A 8 -4.58 21.25 -28.11
CA TRP A 8 -6.00 20.99 -27.88
C TRP A 8 -6.91 21.71 -28.92
N ALA A 9 -6.31 22.23 -29.94
CA ALA A 9 -7.05 22.98 -30.97
C ALA A 9 -7.98 22.12 -31.86
N GLY A 10 -8.06 20.82 -31.60
CA GLY A 10 -8.97 19.91 -32.28
C GLY A 10 -8.56 19.60 -33.70
N CYS A 11 -7.32 19.86 -34.08
CA CYS A 11 -6.85 19.60 -35.44
C CYS A 11 -5.41 19.10 -35.48
N GLY A 12 -5.17 18.06 -36.28
CA GLY A 12 -3.85 17.59 -36.66
C GLY A 12 -3.20 16.54 -35.76
N LEU A 13 -1.91 16.32 -35.99
CA LEU A 13 -1.11 15.25 -35.41
C LEU A 13 -0.95 15.31 -33.87
N TYR A 14 -1.11 16.50 -33.30
CA TYR A 14 -0.94 16.69 -31.85
C TYR A 14 -1.97 15.94 -30.99
N GLU A 15 -3.14 15.65 -31.55
CA GLU A 15 -4.15 14.83 -30.85
C GLU A 15 -3.67 13.41 -30.56
N TYR A 16 -2.75 12.90 -31.33
CA TYR A 16 -2.21 11.54 -31.20
C TYR A 16 -0.93 11.48 -30.38
N THR A 17 -0.45 12.62 -29.86
CA THR A 17 0.75 12.65 -29.03
C THR A 17 0.50 11.91 -27.71
N GLN A 18 1.27 10.86 -27.47
CA GLN A 18 1.17 10.06 -26.23
C GLN A 18 2.16 10.56 -25.17
N ILE A 19 3.37 10.91 -25.58
CA ILE A 19 4.47 11.30 -24.68
C ILE A 19 5.06 12.62 -25.15
N PHE A 20 5.34 13.49 -24.20
CA PHE A 20 6.09 14.72 -24.40
C PHE A 20 7.49 14.58 -23.80
N VAL A 21 8.46 15.13 -24.47
CA VAL A 21 9.83 15.28 -24.00
C VAL A 21 10.18 16.75 -23.94
N ILE A 22 10.74 17.18 -22.83
CA ILE A 22 11.20 18.55 -22.61
C ILE A 22 12.66 18.55 -22.22
N SER A 23 13.45 19.45 -22.82
CA SER A 23 14.88 19.55 -22.59
C SER A 23 15.38 20.98 -22.68
N ASN A 24 16.43 21.28 -21.91
CA ASN A 24 17.26 22.46 -22.06
C ASN A 24 18.70 22.10 -22.49
N GLY A 25 18.91 20.85 -22.93
CA GLY A 25 20.21 20.29 -23.30
C GLY A 25 20.86 19.49 -22.18
N THR A 26 20.92 20.05 -20.97
CA THR A 26 21.52 19.40 -19.79
C THR A 26 20.54 18.66 -18.90
N ASN A 27 19.26 19.02 -18.95
CA ASN A 27 18.18 18.38 -18.21
C ASN A 27 17.05 17.99 -19.17
N THR A 28 16.84 16.70 -19.33
CA THR A 28 15.81 16.14 -20.20
C THR A 28 14.85 15.31 -19.40
N LYS A 29 13.55 15.60 -19.55
CA LYS A 29 12.47 14.89 -18.87
C LYS A 29 11.38 14.52 -19.87
N TYR A 30 10.60 13.52 -19.49
CA TYR A 30 9.43 13.09 -20.28
C TYR A 30 8.19 13.00 -19.39
N TYR A 31 7.02 13.02 -20.02
CA TYR A 31 5.73 12.81 -19.35
C TYR A 31 4.67 12.37 -20.36
N SER A 32 3.63 11.73 -19.86
CA SER A 32 2.50 11.30 -20.68
C SER A 32 1.48 12.41 -20.89
N ASN A 33 0.71 12.31 -21.97
CA ASN A 33 -0.39 13.21 -22.28
C ASN A 33 -1.62 12.89 -21.41
N SER A 34 -1.48 12.99 -20.09
CA SER A 34 -2.49 12.59 -19.10
C SER A 34 -3.74 13.46 -19.09
N THR A 35 -3.64 14.73 -19.48
CA THR A 35 -4.75 15.72 -19.43
C THR A 35 -5.53 15.87 -20.72
N ARG A 36 -5.15 15.16 -21.77
CA ARG A 36 -5.77 15.29 -23.11
C ARG A 36 -7.29 15.17 -23.07
N TYR A 37 -7.81 14.15 -22.39
CA TYR A 37 -9.24 13.89 -22.34
C TYR A 37 -10.02 15.02 -21.65
N ASN A 38 -9.54 15.49 -20.51
CA ASN A 38 -10.19 16.58 -19.77
C ASN A 38 -10.14 17.90 -20.54
N ALA A 39 -9.01 18.21 -21.18
CA ALA A 39 -8.88 19.40 -22.00
C ALA A 39 -9.83 19.39 -23.20
N ILE A 40 -10.00 18.24 -23.89
CA ILE A 40 -10.95 18.10 -24.99
C ILE A 40 -12.40 18.23 -24.49
N LYS A 41 -12.72 17.65 -23.33
CA LYS A 41 -14.05 17.75 -22.74
C LYS A 41 -14.40 19.20 -22.38
N ASP A 42 -13.48 19.92 -21.76
CA ASP A 42 -13.66 21.33 -21.37
C ASP A 42 -13.80 22.23 -22.58
N ALA A 43 -13.01 22.01 -23.63
CA ALA A 43 -13.14 22.75 -24.91
C ALA A 43 -14.51 22.55 -25.57
N LYS A 44 -15.05 21.32 -25.57
CA LYS A 44 -16.38 21.00 -26.12
C LYS A 44 -17.53 21.67 -25.34
N HIS A 45 -17.34 21.92 -24.05
CA HIS A 45 -18.37 22.50 -23.17
C HIS A 45 -18.25 24.03 -23.05
N GLY A 46 -17.40 24.68 -23.83
CA GLY A 46 -17.23 26.14 -23.82
C GLY A 46 -16.69 26.72 -22.51
N LYS A 47 -16.12 25.93 -21.67
CA LYS A 47 -15.53 26.35 -20.41
C LYS A 47 -14.18 27.01 -20.67
N THR A 48 -14.18 28.32 -20.82
CA THR A 48 -12.97 29.15 -20.93
C THR A 48 -12.29 29.45 -19.59
N LYS A 49 -12.65 28.82 -18.52
CA LYS A 49 -11.99 29.05 -17.22
C LYS A 49 -10.55 28.58 -17.28
N LYS A 50 -9.63 29.48 -16.94
CA LYS A 50 -8.22 29.29 -16.68
C LYS A 50 -8.01 28.36 -15.45
N GLU A 51 -8.49 27.13 -15.48
CA GLU A 51 -8.02 26.14 -14.53
C GLU A 51 -6.55 25.84 -14.87
N LYS A 52 -5.69 25.93 -13.88
CA LYS A 52 -4.27 25.55 -14.02
C LYS A 52 -4.27 24.14 -14.60
N SER A 53 -3.74 23.98 -15.81
CA SER A 53 -3.59 22.65 -16.39
C SER A 53 -2.81 21.79 -15.42
N SER A 54 -3.28 20.59 -15.13
CA SER A 54 -2.65 19.66 -14.21
C SER A 54 -1.29 19.12 -14.68
N ASN A 55 -0.83 19.48 -15.88
CA ASN A 55 0.51 19.16 -16.38
C ASN A 55 1.53 20.15 -15.81
N SER A 56 1.71 20.12 -14.49
CA SER A 56 2.82 20.83 -13.87
C SER A 56 4.12 20.06 -14.11
N PHE A 57 5.24 20.74 -13.89
CA PHE A 57 6.57 20.14 -13.98
C PHE A 57 6.75 18.97 -12.99
N GLU A 58 5.90 18.88 -11.97
CA GLU A 58 5.85 17.81 -10.97
C GLU A 58 5.52 16.43 -11.57
N PHE A 59 4.76 16.37 -12.66
CA PHE A 59 4.41 15.11 -13.33
C PHE A 59 5.46 14.63 -14.34
N THR A 60 6.56 15.36 -14.49
CA THR A 60 7.65 14.96 -15.38
C THR A 60 8.62 14.01 -14.68
N SER A 61 9.17 13.06 -15.41
CA SER A 61 10.17 12.12 -14.92
C SER A 61 11.46 12.21 -15.72
N TYR A 62 12.59 12.01 -15.07
CA TYR A 62 13.83 11.72 -15.76
C TYR A 62 13.82 10.28 -16.29
N TRP A 63 14.54 10.06 -17.38
CA TRP A 63 14.91 8.71 -17.79
C TRP A 63 16.11 8.24 -16.97
N ALA A 64 16.18 6.94 -16.70
CA ALA A 64 17.26 6.35 -15.93
C ALA A 64 17.66 4.99 -16.51
N ASP A 65 18.87 4.56 -16.21
CA ASP A 65 19.33 3.21 -16.52
C ASP A 65 18.74 2.15 -15.55
N ALA A 66 19.10 0.89 -15.78
CA ALA A 66 18.62 -0.25 -15.00
C ALA A 66 19.11 -0.27 -13.53
N ASN A 67 19.98 0.65 -13.13
CA ASN A 67 20.50 0.83 -11.78
C ASN A 67 20.03 2.15 -11.14
N ASN A 68 18.95 2.76 -11.68
CA ASN A 68 18.35 4.04 -11.26
C ASN A 68 19.28 5.26 -11.48
N ARG A 69 20.36 5.13 -12.24
CA ARG A 69 21.21 6.27 -12.58
C ARG A 69 20.47 7.16 -13.57
N VAL A 70 20.17 8.37 -13.16
CA VAL A 70 19.43 9.36 -13.95
C VAL A 70 20.27 9.83 -15.14
N LEU A 71 19.67 9.82 -16.34
CA LEU A 71 20.24 10.30 -17.59
C LEU A 71 19.64 11.68 -17.89
N THR A 72 20.36 12.73 -17.50
CA THR A 72 19.86 14.11 -17.63
C THR A 72 20.18 14.72 -18.98
N ASP A 73 21.35 14.42 -19.52
CA ASP A 73 21.84 14.97 -20.79
C ASP A 73 20.95 14.56 -21.97
N LEU A 74 20.71 15.49 -22.90
CA LEU A 74 19.84 15.25 -24.05
C LEU A 74 20.38 14.15 -24.98
N ILE A 75 21.70 14.06 -25.18
CA ILE A 75 22.29 13.08 -26.08
C ILE A 75 22.18 11.68 -25.49
N ASP A 76 22.49 11.51 -24.20
CA ASP A 76 22.38 10.23 -23.52
C ASP A 76 20.90 9.79 -23.40
N PHE A 77 20.00 10.73 -23.13
CA PHE A 77 18.57 10.49 -23.20
C PHE A 77 18.15 10.00 -24.58
N THR A 78 18.59 10.68 -25.64
CA THR A 78 18.20 10.37 -27.02
C THR A 78 18.72 8.99 -27.43
N ARG A 79 19.95 8.66 -27.10
CA ARG A 79 20.55 7.35 -27.40
C ARG A 79 19.81 6.19 -26.75
N THR A 80 19.26 6.40 -25.57
CA THR A 80 18.63 5.33 -24.77
C THR A 80 17.11 5.32 -24.92
N PHE A 81 16.43 6.44 -24.65
CA PHE A 81 14.96 6.53 -24.70
C PHE A 81 14.40 6.40 -26.11
N PHE A 82 15.04 7.06 -27.09
CA PHE A 82 14.63 7.01 -28.49
C PHE A 82 15.25 5.83 -29.27
N ALA A 83 16.02 4.97 -28.63
CA ALA A 83 16.36 3.70 -29.25
C ALA A 83 15.08 2.97 -29.69
N LYS A 84 15.05 2.47 -30.92
CA LYS A 84 13.85 1.92 -31.57
C LYS A 84 13.07 0.95 -30.68
N HIS A 85 13.77 0.00 -30.05
CA HIS A 85 13.12 -0.99 -29.18
C HIS A 85 12.60 -0.37 -27.89
N THR A 86 13.33 0.59 -27.29
CA THR A 86 12.93 1.25 -26.06
C THR A 86 11.66 2.07 -26.27
N ILE A 87 11.65 2.96 -27.28
CA ILE A 87 10.49 3.82 -27.50
C ILE A 87 9.25 3.03 -27.91
N LEU A 88 9.40 1.98 -28.72
CA LEU A 88 8.29 1.09 -29.06
C LEU A 88 7.75 0.38 -27.83
N SER A 89 8.64 -0.15 -26.96
CA SER A 89 8.21 -0.80 -25.71
C SER A 89 7.51 0.19 -24.78
N VAL A 90 8.04 1.41 -24.64
CA VAL A 90 7.39 2.44 -23.82
C VAL A 90 5.99 2.73 -24.33
N LEU A 91 5.82 2.95 -25.63
CA LEU A 91 4.52 3.31 -26.23
C LEU A 91 3.50 2.17 -26.21
N THR A 92 3.94 0.93 -26.46
CA THR A 92 3.02 -0.21 -26.66
C THR A 92 2.84 -1.07 -25.42
N ARG A 93 3.86 -1.16 -24.56
CA ARG A 93 3.86 -2.03 -23.38
C ARG A 93 3.78 -1.27 -22.06
N TYR A 94 4.42 -0.10 -21.94
CA TYR A 94 4.59 0.62 -20.67
C TYR A 94 3.78 1.92 -20.56
N CYS A 95 2.93 2.21 -21.53
CA CYS A 95 1.83 3.13 -21.37
C CYS A 95 0.58 2.38 -20.88
N ILE A 96 -0.18 3.03 -20.01
CA ILE A 96 -1.43 2.51 -19.44
C ILE A 96 -2.51 3.57 -19.65
N PHE A 97 -3.62 3.16 -20.24
CA PHE A 97 -4.78 4.01 -20.39
C PHE A 97 -5.79 3.64 -19.33
N THR A 98 -5.96 4.50 -18.33
CA THR A 98 -6.82 4.22 -17.19
C THR A 98 -8.31 4.22 -17.56
N SER A 99 -9.15 3.59 -16.73
CA SER A 99 -10.61 3.62 -16.84
C SER A 99 -11.17 5.07 -16.81
N GLU A 100 -10.45 5.99 -16.17
CA GLU A 100 -10.73 7.44 -16.14
C GLU A 100 -10.27 8.16 -17.41
N LYS A 101 -9.80 7.41 -18.41
CA LYS A 101 -9.28 7.93 -19.70
C LYS A 101 -8.02 8.80 -19.56
N MET A 102 -7.23 8.54 -18.56
CA MET A 102 -5.94 9.18 -18.34
C MET A 102 -4.82 8.28 -18.87
N LEU A 103 -3.95 8.82 -19.71
CA LEU A 103 -2.77 8.11 -20.18
C LEU A 103 -1.64 8.27 -19.16
N MET A 104 -1.14 7.15 -18.66
CA MET A 104 0.02 7.08 -17.76
C MET A 104 1.18 6.40 -18.47
N VAL A 105 2.40 6.85 -18.22
CA VAL A 105 3.63 6.18 -18.64
C VAL A 105 4.38 5.69 -17.40
N MET A 106 4.83 4.45 -17.44
CA MET A 106 5.64 3.89 -16.35
C MET A 106 6.98 4.60 -16.23
N ARG A 107 7.46 4.70 -15.01
CA ARG A 107 8.79 5.25 -14.71
C ARG A 107 9.90 4.22 -14.96
N PRO A 108 11.16 4.63 -15.18
CA PRO A 108 12.24 3.72 -15.55
C PRO A 108 12.41 2.54 -14.58
N TYR A 109 12.42 2.81 -13.27
CA TYR A 109 12.56 1.75 -12.25
C TYR A 109 11.40 0.74 -12.28
N GLN A 110 10.18 1.18 -12.61
CA GLN A 110 9.01 0.31 -12.75
C GLN A 110 9.14 -0.58 -14.00
N ILE A 111 9.61 0.00 -15.11
CA ILE A 111 9.90 -0.73 -16.35
C ILE A 111 10.97 -1.79 -16.09
N THR A 112 12.08 -1.38 -15.48
CA THR A 112 13.20 -2.29 -15.19
C THR A 112 12.77 -3.44 -14.27
N ALA A 113 12.00 -3.17 -13.22
CA ALA A 113 11.48 -4.21 -12.34
C ALA A 113 10.60 -5.21 -13.11
N THR A 114 9.68 -4.71 -13.94
CA THR A 114 8.80 -5.54 -14.77
C THR A 114 9.61 -6.40 -15.75
N GLU A 115 10.55 -5.81 -16.48
CA GLU A 115 11.40 -6.53 -17.44
C GLU A 115 12.25 -7.61 -16.76
N ARG A 116 12.81 -7.33 -15.58
CA ARG A 116 13.61 -8.32 -14.85
C ARG A 116 12.78 -9.51 -14.38
N ILE A 117 11.52 -9.29 -13.98
CA ILE A 117 10.60 -10.39 -13.65
C ILE A 117 10.27 -11.20 -14.89
N LEU A 118 9.86 -10.56 -15.99
CA LEU A 118 9.52 -11.26 -17.24
C LEU A 118 10.71 -12.07 -17.77
N ASN A 119 11.90 -11.49 -17.75
CA ASN A 119 13.15 -12.15 -18.15
C ASN A 119 13.46 -13.36 -17.25
N ARG A 120 13.23 -13.24 -15.92
CA ARG A 120 13.39 -14.36 -14.97
C ARG A 120 12.43 -15.49 -15.30
N ILE A 121 11.16 -15.18 -15.59
CA ILE A 121 10.16 -16.18 -16.00
C ILE A 121 10.61 -16.89 -17.28
N GLU A 122 11.04 -16.15 -18.29
CA GLU A 122 11.49 -16.70 -19.57
C GLU A 122 12.73 -17.60 -19.42
N ILE A 123 13.75 -17.13 -18.70
CA ILE A 123 14.95 -17.91 -18.40
C ILE A 123 14.60 -19.19 -17.64
N ALA A 124 13.79 -19.07 -16.59
CA ALA A 124 13.41 -20.23 -15.79
C ALA A 124 12.55 -21.22 -16.58
N ASN A 125 11.70 -20.76 -17.48
CA ASN A 125 10.93 -21.62 -18.37
C ASN A 125 11.85 -22.37 -19.35
N ASN A 126 12.79 -21.67 -20.00
CA ASN A 126 13.73 -22.24 -20.96
C ASN A 126 14.65 -23.30 -20.35
N TYR A 127 15.10 -23.06 -19.10
CA TYR A 127 15.95 -24.00 -18.36
C TYR A 127 15.18 -24.97 -17.47
N LYS A 128 13.83 -24.97 -17.52
CA LYS A 128 12.92 -25.81 -16.70
C LYS A 128 13.15 -25.65 -15.20
N LYS A 129 13.52 -24.43 -14.76
CA LYS A 129 13.75 -24.08 -13.35
C LYS A 129 12.49 -23.53 -12.64
N TYR A 130 11.31 -23.71 -13.22
CA TYR A 130 10.06 -23.43 -12.55
C TYR A 130 9.88 -24.37 -11.32
N GLY A 131 9.18 -23.92 -10.31
CA GLY A 131 9.05 -24.67 -9.06
C GLY A 131 10.31 -24.63 -8.18
N THR A 132 11.27 -23.77 -8.50
CA THR A 132 12.49 -23.58 -7.72
C THR A 132 12.69 -22.12 -7.34
N ILE A 133 13.51 -21.88 -6.33
CA ILE A 133 13.86 -20.52 -5.89
C ILE A 133 14.57 -19.71 -6.99
N GLU A 134 15.33 -20.39 -7.84
CA GLU A 134 16.04 -19.77 -8.98
C GLU A 134 15.06 -19.24 -10.04
N GLY A 135 13.86 -19.79 -10.12
CA GLY A 135 12.79 -19.33 -11.01
C GLY A 135 11.98 -18.16 -10.48
N GLY A 136 12.31 -17.66 -9.28
CA GLY A 136 11.65 -16.55 -8.60
C GLY A 136 12.54 -15.34 -8.40
N GLY A 137 12.13 -14.46 -7.47
CA GLY A 137 12.88 -13.28 -7.06
C GLY A 137 12.02 -12.26 -6.34
N TYR A 138 12.63 -11.17 -5.87
CA TYR A 138 11.90 -10.09 -5.24
C TYR A 138 12.29 -8.70 -5.73
N ILE A 139 11.37 -7.78 -5.58
CA ILE A 139 11.49 -6.36 -5.91
C ILE A 139 11.46 -5.56 -4.60
N TRP A 140 12.53 -4.83 -4.34
CA TRP A 140 12.59 -3.91 -3.22
C TRP A 140 12.26 -2.49 -3.67
N HIS A 141 10.98 -2.15 -3.64
CA HIS A 141 10.50 -0.82 -3.95
C HIS A 141 9.81 -0.21 -2.72
N THR A 142 10.21 1.00 -2.36
CA THR A 142 9.65 1.70 -1.19
C THR A 142 8.16 1.96 -1.33
N THR A 143 7.49 2.19 -0.22
CA THR A 143 6.09 2.66 -0.20
C THR A 143 5.97 3.99 -0.96
N GLY A 144 4.88 4.19 -1.69
CA GLY A 144 4.69 5.39 -2.54
C GLY A 144 5.39 5.34 -3.90
N SER A 145 6.18 4.30 -4.21
CA SER A 145 6.84 4.13 -5.52
C SER A 145 5.90 3.67 -6.64
N GLY A 146 4.64 3.36 -6.34
CA GLY A 146 3.68 2.81 -7.30
C GLY A 146 3.88 1.30 -7.53
N LYS A 147 4.17 0.54 -6.48
CA LYS A 147 4.26 -0.94 -6.52
C LYS A 147 3.06 -1.58 -7.18
N THR A 148 1.84 -1.11 -6.87
CA THR A 148 0.58 -1.62 -7.43
C THR A 148 0.53 -1.50 -8.95
N LEU A 149 0.98 -0.38 -9.51
CA LEU A 149 1.08 -0.20 -10.97
C LEU A 149 2.11 -1.14 -11.58
N THR A 150 3.27 -1.28 -10.93
CA THR A 150 4.34 -2.18 -11.38
C THR A 150 3.88 -3.64 -11.38
N SER A 151 3.27 -4.09 -10.28
CA SER A 151 2.77 -5.46 -10.13
C SER A 151 1.61 -5.76 -11.08
N PHE A 152 0.68 -4.80 -11.28
CA PHE A 152 -0.39 -4.92 -12.28
C PHE A 152 0.18 -5.13 -13.68
N LYS A 153 1.11 -4.28 -14.09
CA LYS A 153 1.69 -4.38 -15.43
C LYS A 153 2.49 -5.66 -15.61
N THR A 154 3.22 -6.07 -14.58
CA THR A 154 3.92 -7.36 -14.54
C THR A 154 2.94 -8.52 -14.69
N ALA A 155 1.86 -8.56 -13.90
CA ALA A 155 0.83 -9.59 -13.99
C ALA A 155 0.17 -9.64 -15.37
N ARG A 156 -0.16 -8.46 -15.93
CA ARG A 156 -0.77 -8.34 -17.26
C ARG A 156 0.14 -8.87 -18.37
N LEU A 157 1.42 -8.52 -18.34
CA LEU A 157 2.38 -8.99 -19.34
C LEU A 157 2.73 -10.48 -19.15
N ALA A 158 2.84 -10.94 -17.91
CA ALA A 158 3.07 -12.36 -17.62
C ALA A 158 1.89 -13.23 -18.08
N SER A 159 0.64 -12.76 -17.89
CA SER A 159 -0.56 -13.50 -18.34
C SER A 159 -0.69 -13.62 -19.87
N GLN A 160 0.08 -12.84 -20.63
CA GLN A 160 0.15 -12.90 -22.08
C GLN A 160 1.18 -13.90 -22.61
N LEU A 161 2.03 -14.44 -21.73
CA LEU A 161 3.01 -15.46 -22.13
C LEU A 161 2.27 -16.78 -22.44
N PRO A 162 2.53 -17.40 -23.61
CA PRO A 162 1.71 -18.51 -24.11
C PRO A 162 1.80 -19.79 -23.25
N TYR A 163 2.78 -19.87 -22.36
CA TYR A 163 3.01 -21.01 -21.48
C TYR A 163 2.56 -20.74 -20.03
N ILE A 164 2.03 -19.55 -19.72
CA ILE A 164 1.50 -19.22 -18.38
C ILE A 164 -0.01 -19.35 -18.39
N ASP A 165 -0.54 -20.25 -17.57
CA ASP A 165 -1.97 -20.50 -17.45
C ASP A 165 -2.67 -19.49 -16.55
N LYS A 166 -2.05 -19.13 -15.41
CA LYS A 166 -2.63 -18.25 -14.39
C LYS A 166 -1.57 -17.33 -13.76
N VAL A 167 -2.01 -16.14 -13.40
CA VAL A 167 -1.26 -15.24 -12.52
C VAL A 167 -2.08 -15.03 -11.25
N LEU A 168 -1.52 -15.41 -10.10
CA LEU A 168 -2.11 -15.21 -8.78
C LEU A 168 -1.44 -14.01 -8.14
N PHE A 169 -2.20 -12.96 -7.87
CA PHE A 169 -1.74 -11.82 -7.08
C PHE A 169 -2.25 -11.97 -5.66
N VAL A 170 -1.33 -12.15 -4.73
CA VAL A 170 -1.63 -12.51 -3.34
C VAL A 170 -1.32 -11.33 -2.44
N VAL A 171 -2.34 -10.83 -1.76
CA VAL A 171 -2.26 -9.73 -0.79
C VAL A 171 -2.40 -10.26 0.63
N ASP A 172 -1.84 -9.53 1.59
CA ASP A 172 -1.84 -9.95 2.99
C ASP A 172 -3.23 -9.85 3.65
N ARG A 173 -4.01 -8.81 3.36
CA ARG A 173 -5.28 -8.52 4.04
C ARG A 173 -6.44 -8.28 3.07
N LYS A 174 -7.68 -8.50 3.54
CA LYS A 174 -8.92 -8.29 2.76
C LYS A 174 -9.13 -6.84 2.32
N ASP A 175 -8.77 -5.88 3.15
CA ASP A 175 -8.83 -4.44 2.83
C ASP A 175 -7.83 -4.05 1.73
N LEU A 176 -6.64 -4.68 1.72
CA LEU A 176 -5.67 -4.52 0.63
C LEU A 176 -6.15 -5.21 -0.66
N ASP A 177 -6.84 -6.35 -0.57
CA ASP A 177 -7.49 -7.00 -1.72
C ASP A 177 -8.46 -6.01 -2.40
N TYR A 178 -9.31 -5.34 -1.62
CA TYR A 178 -10.25 -4.34 -2.14
C TYR A 178 -9.55 -3.13 -2.77
N GLN A 179 -8.53 -2.58 -2.10
CA GLN A 179 -7.79 -1.42 -2.62
C GLN A 179 -7.03 -1.80 -3.90
N THR A 180 -6.37 -2.93 -3.90
CA THR A 180 -5.65 -3.47 -5.07
C THR A 180 -6.58 -3.70 -6.24
N MET A 181 -7.77 -4.26 -6.01
CA MET A 181 -8.79 -4.41 -7.05
C MET A 181 -9.26 -3.07 -7.61
N LYS A 182 -9.55 -2.10 -6.73
CA LYS A 182 -9.95 -0.76 -7.16
C LYS A 182 -8.89 -0.11 -8.03
N GLU A 183 -7.61 -0.28 -7.68
CA GLU A 183 -6.51 0.23 -8.47
C GLU A 183 -6.31 -0.55 -9.78
N TYR A 184 -6.45 -1.88 -9.76
CA TYR A 184 -6.37 -2.70 -10.98
C TYR A 184 -7.51 -2.37 -11.94
N ASP A 185 -8.75 -2.22 -11.44
CA ASP A 185 -9.90 -1.78 -12.23
C ASP A 185 -9.73 -0.35 -12.77
N ARG A 186 -8.99 0.49 -12.05
CA ARG A 186 -8.62 1.82 -12.54
C ARG A 186 -7.64 1.74 -13.71
N PHE A 187 -6.68 0.80 -13.66
CA PHE A 187 -5.74 0.61 -14.76
C PHE A 187 -6.39 -0.06 -15.98
N GLU A 188 -7.16 -1.12 -15.78
CA GLU A 188 -7.91 -1.81 -16.82
C GLU A 188 -9.12 -2.52 -16.21
N LYS A 189 -10.31 -2.03 -16.49
CA LYS A 189 -11.55 -2.58 -15.92
C LYS A 189 -11.75 -4.04 -16.32
N GLY A 190 -11.89 -4.91 -15.33
CA GLY A 190 -12.11 -6.34 -15.54
C GLY A 190 -10.84 -7.14 -15.90
N ALA A 191 -9.65 -6.53 -15.80
CA ALA A 191 -8.38 -7.21 -16.04
C ALA A 191 -8.05 -8.29 -15.00
N ALA A 192 -8.62 -8.16 -13.80
CA ALA A 192 -8.39 -9.08 -12.70
C ALA A 192 -9.69 -9.50 -12.02
N ASN A 193 -9.67 -10.66 -11.41
CA ASN A 193 -10.82 -11.25 -10.72
C ASN A 193 -10.53 -11.30 -9.21
N SER A 194 -11.31 -10.59 -8.40
CA SER A 194 -11.26 -10.74 -6.93
C SER A 194 -12.24 -11.81 -6.46
N ASN A 195 -12.03 -12.27 -5.24
CA ASN A 195 -12.88 -13.29 -4.64
C ASN A 195 -13.26 -12.88 -3.21
N THR A 196 -14.52 -13.03 -2.87
CA THR A 196 -15.05 -12.78 -1.52
C THR A 196 -15.03 -14.03 -0.65
N SER A 197 -14.91 -15.22 -1.28
CA SER A 197 -14.88 -16.50 -0.58
C SER A 197 -13.96 -17.50 -1.27
N THR A 198 -13.56 -18.54 -0.54
CA THR A 198 -12.77 -19.68 -1.07
C THR A 198 -13.51 -20.41 -2.19
N THR A 199 -14.84 -20.47 -2.15
CA THR A 199 -15.67 -21.08 -3.21
C THR A 199 -15.58 -20.30 -4.53
N ILE A 200 -15.59 -18.96 -4.45
CA ILE A 200 -15.41 -18.10 -5.63
C ILE A 200 -13.99 -18.24 -6.16
N LEU A 201 -12.98 -18.26 -5.28
CA LEU A 201 -11.59 -18.48 -5.66
C LEU A 201 -11.45 -19.81 -6.44
N LYS A 202 -12.04 -20.91 -5.93
CA LYS A 202 -12.04 -22.20 -6.61
C LYS A 202 -12.60 -22.10 -8.02
N ARG A 203 -13.78 -21.50 -8.18
CA ARG A 203 -14.43 -21.30 -9.48
C ARG A 203 -13.56 -20.48 -10.46
N GLN A 204 -12.87 -19.45 -9.95
CA GLN A 204 -11.96 -18.64 -10.77
C GLN A 204 -10.70 -19.41 -11.19
N LEU A 205 -10.16 -20.25 -10.31
CA LEU A 205 -9.02 -21.11 -10.63
C LEU A 205 -9.36 -22.17 -11.70
N GLU A 206 -10.59 -22.65 -11.69
CA GLU A 206 -11.14 -23.59 -12.68
C GLU A 206 -11.50 -22.91 -14.02
N ASN A 207 -11.89 -21.62 -13.99
CA ASN A 207 -12.30 -20.88 -15.20
C ASN A 207 -11.09 -20.57 -16.10
N PRO A 208 -11.03 -21.08 -17.35
CA PRO A 208 -9.90 -20.81 -18.25
C PRO A 208 -9.73 -19.32 -18.61
N GLU A 209 -10.81 -18.54 -18.64
CA GLU A 209 -10.78 -17.12 -19.01
C GLU A 209 -10.26 -16.21 -17.88
N ALA A 210 -10.23 -16.69 -16.64
CA ALA A 210 -9.75 -15.93 -15.50
C ALA A 210 -8.22 -16.03 -15.40
N HIS A 211 -7.49 -15.25 -16.19
CA HIS A 211 -6.01 -15.30 -16.24
C HIS A 211 -5.34 -14.64 -15.03
N ILE A 212 -5.89 -13.53 -14.53
CA ILE A 212 -5.34 -12.81 -13.37
C ILE A 212 -6.34 -12.90 -12.23
N ILE A 213 -5.91 -13.45 -11.10
CA ILE A 213 -6.75 -13.67 -9.92
C ILE A 213 -6.09 -12.99 -8.73
N ILE A 214 -6.80 -12.05 -8.08
CA ILE A 214 -6.36 -11.39 -6.85
C ILE A 214 -7.01 -12.10 -5.68
N THR A 215 -6.22 -12.52 -4.71
CA THR A 215 -6.69 -13.23 -3.52
C THR A 215 -5.88 -12.87 -2.29
N THR A 216 -6.37 -13.23 -1.10
CA THR A 216 -5.60 -13.09 0.13
C THR A 216 -4.80 -14.36 0.45
N ILE A 217 -3.75 -14.20 1.27
CA ILE A 217 -2.93 -15.31 1.76
C ILE A 217 -3.82 -16.37 2.42
N GLN A 218 -4.76 -15.97 3.27
CA GLN A 218 -5.65 -16.86 4.01
C GLN A 218 -6.58 -17.66 3.09
N LYS A 219 -7.18 -17.00 2.09
CA LYS A 219 -8.06 -17.70 1.13
C LYS A 219 -7.29 -18.72 0.31
N LEU A 220 -6.06 -18.37 -0.11
CA LEU A 220 -5.21 -19.31 -0.85
C LEU A 220 -4.78 -20.49 0.03
N ALA A 221 -4.41 -20.25 1.31
CA ALA A 221 -4.10 -21.30 2.26
C ALA A 221 -5.27 -22.25 2.50
N THR A 222 -6.44 -21.68 2.77
CA THR A 222 -7.67 -22.45 2.97
C THR A 222 -8.05 -23.26 1.72
N PHE A 223 -7.89 -22.66 0.53
CA PHE A 223 -8.12 -23.37 -0.72
C PHE A 223 -7.18 -24.57 -0.87
N ILE A 224 -5.89 -24.39 -0.63
CA ILE A 224 -4.88 -25.46 -0.72
C ILE A 224 -5.21 -26.58 0.26
N LYS A 225 -5.53 -26.24 1.53
CA LYS A 225 -5.88 -27.22 2.57
C LYS A 225 -7.15 -28.01 2.22
N LYS A 226 -8.20 -27.35 1.71
CA LYS A 226 -9.51 -27.98 1.40
C LYS A 226 -9.56 -28.73 0.06
N ASN A 227 -8.61 -28.51 -0.85
CA ASN A 227 -8.63 -29.11 -2.18
C ASN A 227 -7.29 -29.78 -2.53
N PRO A 228 -6.88 -30.83 -1.80
CA PRO A 228 -5.66 -31.57 -2.11
C PRO A 228 -5.77 -32.20 -3.51
N GLY A 229 -4.68 -32.13 -4.29
CA GLY A 229 -4.63 -32.73 -5.63
C GLY A 229 -5.43 -31.99 -6.71
N HIS A 230 -5.87 -30.74 -6.45
CA HIS A 230 -6.60 -29.95 -7.45
C HIS A 230 -5.79 -29.73 -8.74
N GLU A 231 -6.46 -29.75 -9.90
CA GLU A 231 -5.81 -29.66 -11.22
C GLU A 231 -4.95 -28.40 -11.42
N VAL A 232 -5.29 -27.29 -10.75
CA VAL A 232 -4.54 -26.04 -10.84
C VAL A 232 -3.08 -26.20 -10.42
N TYR A 233 -2.77 -27.18 -9.56
CA TYR A 233 -1.40 -27.43 -9.10
C TYR A 233 -0.48 -27.99 -10.18
N GLN A 234 -1.05 -28.47 -11.28
CA GLN A 234 -0.29 -28.94 -12.45
C GLN A 234 -0.13 -27.83 -13.52
N LYS A 235 -0.92 -26.74 -13.42
CA LYS A 235 -0.84 -25.60 -14.32
C LYS A 235 0.44 -24.79 -14.09
N HIS A 236 0.87 -24.09 -15.13
CA HIS A 236 2.02 -23.19 -15.04
C HIS A 236 1.56 -21.83 -14.51
N VAL A 237 1.92 -21.51 -13.28
CA VAL A 237 1.40 -20.33 -12.58
C VAL A 237 2.52 -19.34 -12.21
N VAL A 238 2.21 -18.06 -12.28
CA VAL A 238 3.03 -16.99 -11.68
C VAL A 238 2.32 -16.51 -10.43
N ILE A 239 3.02 -16.50 -9.30
CA ILE A 239 2.48 -16.07 -8.01
C ILE A 239 3.25 -14.83 -7.57
N ILE A 240 2.53 -13.72 -7.42
CA ILE A 240 3.09 -12.43 -7.04
C ILE A 240 2.54 -12.06 -5.66
N PHE A 241 3.41 -11.86 -4.69
CA PHE A 241 3.06 -11.42 -3.35
C PHE A 241 3.32 -9.93 -3.17
N ASP A 242 2.32 -9.20 -2.67
CA ASP A 242 2.51 -7.83 -2.21
C ASP A 242 2.83 -7.81 -0.71
N GLU A 243 3.63 -6.83 -0.27
CA GLU A 243 4.14 -6.69 1.10
C GLU A 243 4.71 -8.00 1.68
N CYS A 244 5.54 -8.66 0.89
CA CYS A 244 6.03 -10.03 1.13
C CYS A 244 6.96 -10.22 2.34
N HIS A 245 7.16 -9.19 3.17
CA HIS A 245 7.98 -9.23 4.39
C HIS A 245 7.19 -9.68 5.63
N ARG A 246 5.89 -9.95 5.54
CA ARG A 246 5.06 -10.27 6.70
C ARG A 246 5.20 -11.72 7.13
N SER A 247 5.03 -11.98 8.43
CA SER A 247 5.40 -13.21 9.14
C SER A 247 4.69 -14.50 8.71
N GLN A 248 3.52 -14.40 8.06
CA GLN A 248 2.72 -15.58 7.66
C GLN A 248 3.24 -16.30 6.39
N PHE A 249 4.34 -15.84 5.84
CA PHE A 249 4.89 -16.38 4.60
C PHE A 249 5.44 -17.79 4.70
N GLY A 250 6.02 -18.16 5.84
CA GLY A 250 6.72 -19.45 6.00
C GLY A 250 5.81 -20.65 5.71
N ASP A 251 4.63 -20.70 6.29
CA ASP A 251 3.70 -21.82 6.13
C ASP A 251 2.96 -21.78 4.79
N MET A 252 2.61 -20.59 4.30
CA MET A 252 2.06 -20.42 2.98
C MET A 252 3.06 -20.83 1.91
N HIS A 253 4.32 -20.40 2.03
CA HIS A 253 5.38 -20.80 1.12
C HIS A 253 5.52 -22.31 1.07
N LYS A 254 5.57 -23.00 2.24
CA LYS A 254 5.58 -24.46 2.32
C LYS A 254 4.38 -25.09 1.61
N ALA A 255 3.17 -24.54 1.82
CA ALA A 255 1.95 -25.04 1.17
C ALA A 255 2.01 -24.89 -0.35
N ILE A 256 2.50 -23.76 -0.87
CA ILE A 256 2.67 -23.54 -2.30
C ILE A 256 3.70 -24.51 -2.88
N VAL A 257 4.91 -24.57 -2.30
CA VAL A 257 6.00 -25.42 -2.78
C VAL A 257 5.61 -26.91 -2.78
N HIS A 258 4.83 -27.34 -1.78
CA HIS A 258 4.37 -28.73 -1.68
C HIS A 258 3.36 -29.10 -2.77
N ASN A 259 2.44 -28.18 -3.08
CA ASN A 259 1.29 -28.50 -3.95
C ASN A 259 1.55 -28.12 -5.42
N PHE A 260 1.99 -26.90 -5.72
CA PHE A 260 2.21 -26.45 -7.09
C PHE A 260 3.48 -27.08 -7.68
N LYS A 261 3.40 -27.52 -8.94
CA LYS A 261 4.51 -28.19 -9.64
C LYS A 261 5.27 -27.27 -10.60
N LYS A 262 4.55 -26.36 -11.23
CA LYS A 262 5.13 -25.40 -12.19
C LYS A 262 4.75 -23.99 -11.80
N TYR A 263 5.59 -23.37 -10.97
CA TYR A 263 5.33 -22.00 -10.49
C TYR A 263 6.57 -21.12 -10.58
N HIS A 264 6.32 -19.83 -10.65
CA HIS A 264 7.29 -18.76 -10.41
C HIS A 264 6.79 -17.93 -9.25
N LEU A 265 7.65 -17.62 -8.28
CA LEU A 265 7.29 -16.93 -7.06
C LEU A 265 8.01 -15.60 -7.00
N PHE A 266 7.25 -14.50 -6.99
CA PHE A 266 7.81 -13.15 -6.89
C PHE A 266 7.25 -12.41 -5.69
N GLY A 267 8.13 -11.64 -5.00
CA GLY A 267 7.76 -10.78 -3.88
C GLY A 267 7.95 -9.30 -4.19
N PHE A 268 6.97 -8.45 -3.83
CA PHE A 268 7.12 -7.00 -3.79
C PHE A 268 7.14 -6.55 -2.34
N THR A 269 8.10 -5.72 -1.95
CA THR A 269 8.20 -5.20 -0.58
C THR A 269 8.92 -3.86 -0.53
N GLY A 270 8.52 -3.02 0.42
CA GLY A 270 9.26 -1.80 0.79
C GLY A 270 10.32 -2.05 1.87
N THR A 271 10.22 -3.16 2.60
CA THR A 271 11.02 -3.49 3.78
C THR A 271 11.45 -4.96 3.76
N PRO A 272 12.44 -5.34 2.92
CA PRO A 272 12.92 -6.73 2.88
C PRO A 272 13.48 -7.17 4.24
N ILE A 273 13.32 -8.44 4.55
CA ILE A 273 13.94 -9.05 5.72
C ILE A 273 15.34 -9.54 5.34
N PHE A 274 16.33 -8.99 6.02
CA PHE A 274 17.74 -9.39 5.95
C PHE A 274 18.12 -10.18 7.20
N ALA A 275 19.26 -10.86 7.18
CA ALA A 275 19.73 -11.63 8.33
C ALA A 275 19.87 -10.82 9.62
N VAL A 276 20.18 -9.51 9.50
CA VAL A 276 20.35 -8.60 10.65
C VAL A 276 19.04 -8.18 11.33
N ASN A 277 17.91 -8.30 10.64
CA ASN A 277 16.59 -7.93 11.18
C ASN A 277 15.59 -9.10 11.15
N ALA A 278 16.07 -10.32 10.91
CA ALA A 278 15.26 -11.52 10.98
C ALA A 278 14.97 -11.89 12.44
N GLY A 279 13.71 -12.16 12.77
CA GLY A 279 13.32 -12.61 14.11
C GLY A 279 13.77 -14.04 14.40
N SER A 280 13.85 -14.40 15.68
CA SER A 280 14.30 -15.74 16.12
C SER A 280 13.23 -16.84 16.07
N SER A 281 11.97 -16.48 15.77
CA SER A 281 10.81 -17.38 15.87
C SER A 281 10.45 -18.13 14.60
N THR A 282 11.11 -17.85 13.48
CA THR A 282 10.76 -18.40 12.15
C THR A 282 11.66 -19.59 11.79
N ASP A 283 11.18 -20.47 10.90
CA ASP A 283 11.97 -21.57 10.34
C ASP A 283 13.28 -21.03 9.72
N PRO A 284 14.48 -21.51 10.14
CA PRO A 284 15.78 -21.01 9.67
C PRO A 284 15.96 -20.98 8.14
N ARG A 285 15.17 -21.76 7.42
CA ARG A 285 15.22 -21.82 5.95
C ARG A 285 14.52 -20.66 5.26
N TYR A 286 13.69 -19.88 5.98
CA TYR A 286 12.86 -18.80 5.42
C TYR A 286 12.98 -17.50 6.22
N PHE A 287 14.11 -17.29 6.89
CA PHE A 287 14.35 -16.10 7.70
C PHE A 287 14.42 -14.82 6.89
N THR A 288 14.93 -14.89 5.67
CA THR A 288 15.14 -13.70 4.85
C THR A 288 14.26 -13.72 3.61
N THR A 289 13.99 -12.53 3.07
CA THR A 289 13.25 -12.39 1.82
C THR A 289 13.94 -13.13 0.67
N ALA A 290 15.28 -13.11 0.63
CA ALA A 290 16.05 -13.81 -0.39
C ALA A 290 15.95 -15.35 -0.26
N GLN A 291 15.92 -15.89 0.95
CA GLN A 291 15.74 -17.34 1.16
C GLN A 291 14.35 -17.83 0.72
N THR A 292 13.35 -16.95 0.77
CA THR A 292 11.97 -17.31 0.42
C THR A 292 11.69 -17.12 -1.08
N PHE A 293 12.14 -16.02 -1.66
CA PHE A 293 11.78 -15.62 -3.02
C PHE A 293 12.91 -15.77 -4.05
N GLY A 294 14.15 -15.85 -3.61
CA GLY A 294 15.34 -15.89 -4.47
C GLY A 294 16.03 -14.53 -4.59
N ASP A 295 16.64 -14.26 -5.75
CA ASP A 295 17.45 -13.08 -5.97
C ASP A 295 16.66 -11.78 -5.89
N GLN A 296 17.32 -10.72 -5.40
CA GLN A 296 16.86 -9.35 -5.52
C GLN A 296 16.95 -8.91 -6.98
N LEU A 297 15.82 -8.80 -7.65
CA LEU A 297 15.78 -8.46 -9.06
C LEU A 297 15.94 -6.96 -9.32
N HIS A 298 15.34 -6.11 -8.46
CA HIS A 298 15.48 -4.67 -8.58
C HIS A 298 15.30 -3.97 -7.23
N THR A 299 15.95 -2.81 -7.10
CA THR A 299 15.88 -1.96 -5.91
C THR A 299 15.49 -0.53 -6.29
N TYR A 300 14.55 0.05 -5.57
CA TYR A 300 14.22 1.46 -5.60
C TYR A 300 13.85 1.87 -4.17
N THR A 301 14.84 2.41 -3.46
CA THR A 301 14.76 2.69 -2.02
C THR A 301 14.01 3.99 -1.74
N ILE A 302 13.77 4.24 -0.45
CA ILE A 302 13.20 5.54 -0.02
C ILE A 302 14.11 6.71 -0.37
N VAL A 303 15.43 6.50 -0.41
CA VAL A 303 16.40 7.52 -0.79
C VAL A 303 16.26 7.87 -2.27
N ASP A 304 16.15 6.85 -3.14
CA ASP A 304 15.90 7.05 -4.57
C ASP A 304 14.59 7.84 -4.78
N ALA A 305 13.53 7.43 -4.07
CA ALA A 305 12.20 8.04 -4.18
C ALA A 305 12.16 9.51 -3.72
N ILE A 306 12.91 9.86 -2.67
CA ILE A 306 13.05 11.24 -2.20
C ILE A 306 13.86 12.08 -3.20
N ASN A 307 14.96 11.52 -3.73
CA ASN A 307 15.80 12.19 -4.72
C ASN A 307 15.01 12.49 -6.01
N ASP A 308 14.20 11.55 -6.45
CA ASP A 308 13.31 11.68 -7.60
C ASP A 308 12.07 12.56 -7.32
N LYS A 309 11.88 13.02 -6.08
CA LYS A 309 10.71 13.77 -5.61
C LYS A 309 9.39 13.01 -5.76
N ASN A 310 9.45 11.68 -5.73
CA ASN A 310 8.28 10.81 -5.75
C ASN A 310 7.67 10.64 -4.36
N VAL A 311 8.51 10.75 -3.33
CA VAL A 311 8.13 10.70 -1.92
C VAL A 311 8.67 11.96 -1.24
N LEU A 312 7.88 12.51 -0.34
CA LEU A 312 8.31 13.68 0.45
C LEU A 312 9.42 13.28 1.43
N PRO A 313 10.40 14.13 1.67
CA PRO A 313 11.37 13.90 2.73
C PRO A 313 10.66 13.87 4.08
N PHE A 314 11.13 13.03 4.97
CA PHE A 314 10.64 12.93 6.34
C PHE A 314 11.76 13.15 7.35
N ARG A 315 11.37 13.49 8.56
CA ARG A 315 12.27 13.65 9.70
C ARG A 315 11.91 12.61 10.76
N VAL A 316 12.92 11.96 11.32
CA VAL A 316 12.77 11.07 12.47
C VAL A 316 13.30 11.80 13.71
N ASP A 317 12.47 11.97 14.71
CA ASP A 317 12.84 12.50 16.00
C ASP A 317 12.87 11.37 17.04
N TYR A 318 14.02 11.17 17.66
CA TYR A 318 14.19 10.19 18.73
C TYR A 318 14.00 10.86 20.08
N ILE A 319 13.07 10.33 20.89
CA ILE A 319 12.75 10.86 22.20
C ILE A 319 13.11 9.82 23.24
N LYS A 320 14.03 10.17 24.14
CA LYS A 320 14.41 9.31 25.26
C LYS A 320 13.24 9.24 26.25
N THR A 321 12.67 8.06 26.41
CA THR A 321 11.52 7.81 27.30
C THR A 321 11.88 7.03 28.56
N MET A 322 13.12 6.55 28.66
CA MET A 322 13.66 5.83 29.81
C MET A 322 15.10 6.27 30.04
N ASP A 323 15.49 6.41 31.28
CA ASP A 323 16.89 6.61 31.65
C ASP A 323 17.55 5.23 31.75
N ALA A 324 18.40 4.90 30.77
CA ALA A 324 19.33 3.79 30.84
C ALA A 324 20.72 4.34 31.17
N GLU A 325 21.44 3.70 32.05
CA GLU A 325 22.84 4.06 32.30
C GLU A 325 23.67 3.78 31.04
N PRO A 326 24.65 4.65 30.70
CA PRO A 326 25.41 4.51 29.44
C PRO A 326 26.20 3.21 29.28
N ASP A 327 26.48 2.52 30.39
CA ASP A 327 27.33 1.32 30.46
C ASP A 327 26.54 0.03 30.76
N MET A 328 25.22 0.00 30.53
CA MET A 328 24.46 -1.25 30.67
C MET A 328 24.89 -2.26 29.60
N ASP A 329 25.45 -3.38 30.05
CA ASP A 329 25.83 -4.51 29.22
C ASP A 329 24.57 -5.10 28.53
N ASP A 330 24.67 -5.50 27.27
CA ASP A 330 23.55 -6.06 26.48
C ASP A 330 22.83 -7.21 27.20
N LYS A 331 23.54 -7.97 28.05
CA LYS A 331 22.96 -9.03 28.91
C LYS A 331 22.01 -8.47 29.97
N GLN A 332 22.28 -7.33 30.56
CA GLN A 332 21.42 -6.71 31.58
C GLN A 332 20.15 -6.13 30.99
N VAL A 333 20.16 -5.77 29.70
CA VAL A 333 18.98 -5.32 28.97
C VAL A 333 18.01 -6.47 28.66
N TRP A 334 18.50 -7.73 28.59
CA TRP A 334 17.66 -8.91 28.36
C TRP A 334 16.84 -9.31 29.59
N ASP A 335 17.29 -8.99 30.80
CA ASP A 335 16.58 -9.31 32.06
C ASP A 335 15.51 -8.25 32.41
N ILE A 336 15.46 -7.12 31.71
CA ILE A 336 14.41 -6.13 31.88
C ILE A 336 13.17 -6.64 31.11
N ASP A 337 12.09 -6.86 31.84
CA ASP A 337 10.78 -7.11 31.26
C ASP A 337 10.34 -5.87 30.45
N ARG A 338 10.68 -5.89 29.15
CA ARG A 338 10.43 -4.78 28.23
C ARG A 338 8.97 -4.37 28.20
N GLU A 339 8.09 -5.35 28.29
CA GLU A 339 6.65 -5.10 28.25
C GLU A 339 6.20 -4.32 29.47
N LYS A 340 6.65 -4.70 30.68
CA LYS A 340 6.37 -3.94 31.90
C LYS A 340 6.96 -2.54 31.87
N ALA A 341 8.20 -2.39 31.37
CA ALA A 341 8.83 -1.09 31.23
C ALA A 341 8.05 -0.17 30.27
N PHE A 342 7.58 -0.70 29.15
CA PHE A 342 6.79 0.05 28.19
C PHE A 342 5.39 0.40 28.71
N MET A 343 4.79 -0.41 29.56
CA MET A 343 3.48 -0.16 30.19
C MET A 343 3.56 0.63 31.50
N ALA A 344 4.75 1.06 31.94
CA ALA A 344 4.90 1.81 33.18
C ALA A 344 4.04 3.08 33.17
N PRO A 345 3.17 3.31 34.18
CA PRO A 345 2.22 4.45 34.19
C PRO A 345 2.87 5.81 34.00
N LYS A 346 4.05 6.01 34.62
CA LYS A 346 4.82 7.25 34.49
C LYS A 346 5.26 7.49 33.03
N ARG A 347 5.71 6.44 32.32
CA ARG A 347 6.12 6.52 30.93
C ARG A 347 4.92 6.84 30.03
N ILE A 348 3.81 6.15 30.22
CA ILE A 348 2.56 6.39 29.47
C ILE A 348 2.10 7.84 29.63
N SER A 349 2.09 8.34 30.87
CA SER A 349 1.70 9.73 31.16
C SER A 349 2.64 10.74 30.51
N LEU A 350 3.96 10.52 30.53
CA LEU A 350 4.96 11.42 29.91
C LEU A 350 4.88 11.40 28.39
N VAL A 351 4.71 10.24 27.77
CA VAL A 351 4.57 10.12 26.30
C VAL A 351 3.26 10.79 25.84
N THR A 352 2.15 10.54 26.53
CA THR A 352 0.87 11.19 26.24
C THR A 352 0.99 12.71 26.35
N LYS A 353 1.60 13.20 27.43
CA LYS A 353 1.84 14.63 27.61
C LYS A 353 2.70 15.21 26.48
N TYR A 354 3.78 14.54 26.12
CA TYR A 354 4.66 14.97 25.03
C TYR A 354 3.90 15.10 23.70
N ILE A 355 3.06 14.09 23.36
CA ILE A 355 2.26 14.12 22.13
C ILE A 355 1.29 15.31 22.16
N LEU A 356 0.56 15.51 23.27
CA LEU A 356 -0.36 16.64 23.42
C LEU A 356 0.31 18.00 23.37
N ASP A 357 1.49 18.15 23.98
CA ASP A 357 2.24 19.41 24.02
C ASP A 357 2.81 19.79 22.64
N HIS A 358 3.13 18.80 21.79
CA HIS A 358 3.76 19.03 20.49
C HIS A 358 2.84 18.77 19.30
N PHE A 359 1.58 18.39 19.55
CA PHE A 359 0.64 18.00 18.50
C PHE A 359 0.47 19.10 17.45
N ASP A 360 0.13 20.31 17.90
CA ASP A 360 -0.14 21.43 16.99
C ASP A 360 1.10 21.82 16.17
N GLN A 361 2.28 21.79 16.78
CA GLN A 361 3.55 22.05 16.10
C GLN A 361 3.86 20.99 15.03
N LYS A 362 3.74 19.70 15.37
CA LYS A 362 4.08 18.60 14.47
C LYS A 362 3.06 18.46 13.33
N THR A 363 1.79 18.71 13.59
CA THR A 363 0.71 18.64 12.60
C THR A 363 0.41 19.96 11.92
N TYR A 364 1.13 21.05 12.24
CA TYR A 364 0.89 22.41 11.71
C TYR A 364 -0.56 22.89 11.90
N ARG A 365 -1.21 22.52 13.01
CA ARG A 365 -2.63 22.79 13.27
C ARG A 365 -2.91 24.26 13.47
N GLY A 366 -2.24 25.18 13.53
CA GLY A 366 -2.48 26.63 13.55
C GLY A 366 -1.83 27.35 12.38
N ASP A 367 -0.84 26.72 11.73
CA ASP A 367 0.08 27.39 10.82
C ASP A 367 -0.26 27.17 9.35
N LYS A 368 -0.85 26.03 9.01
CA LYS A 368 -1.13 25.70 7.61
C LYS A 368 -2.61 25.44 7.40
N SER A 369 -3.18 26.07 6.40
CA SER A 369 -4.53 25.76 5.91
C SER A 369 -4.51 25.61 4.40
N TYR A 370 -5.32 24.67 3.90
CA TYR A 370 -5.40 24.35 2.47
C TYR A 370 -6.82 23.96 2.08
N GLU A 371 -7.12 24.04 0.79
CA GLU A 371 -8.39 23.59 0.26
C GLU A 371 -8.35 22.08 0.01
N PHE A 372 -9.36 21.38 0.48
CA PHE A 372 -9.49 19.94 0.37
C PHE A 372 -10.92 19.55 -0.04
N ASN A 373 -11.05 18.47 -0.81
CA ASN A 373 -12.35 17.92 -1.19
C ASN A 373 -12.79 16.93 -0.11
N LEU A 374 -13.56 17.41 0.85
CA LEU A 374 -14.09 16.58 1.93
C LEU A 374 -15.28 15.74 1.46
N LEU A 375 -15.32 14.48 1.86
CA LEU A 375 -16.44 13.58 1.70
C LEU A 375 -17.50 13.96 2.74
N THR A 376 -18.68 14.38 2.33
CA THR A 376 -19.73 14.87 3.25
C THR A 376 -20.66 13.76 3.75
N ASN A 377 -20.77 12.65 3.04
CA ASN A 377 -21.62 11.51 3.38
C ASN A 377 -20.82 10.27 3.84
N VAL A 378 -19.83 10.48 4.72
CA VAL A 378 -18.89 9.44 5.18
C VAL A 378 -19.61 8.21 5.74
N ALA A 379 -20.55 8.39 6.68
CA ALA A 379 -21.25 7.29 7.34
C ALA A 379 -22.13 6.48 6.37
N GLU A 380 -22.74 7.13 5.38
CA GLU A 380 -23.52 6.45 4.34
C GLU A 380 -22.62 5.60 3.44
N VAL A 381 -21.48 6.15 3.01
CA VAL A 381 -20.51 5.44 2.17
C VAL A 381 -19.86 4.27 2.93
N ALA A 382 -19.58 4.45 4.23
CA ALA A 382 -18.99 3.41 5.08
C ALA A 382 -19.94 2.23 5.30
N SER A 383 -21.23 2.51 5.46
CA SER A 383 -22.28 1.50 5.76
C SER A 383 -22.88 0.86 4.51
N ALA A 384 -22.65 1.42 3.34
CA ALA A 384 -23.22 0.93 2.10
C ALA A 384 -22.47 -0.27 1.52
N GLN A 385 -23.20 -1.12 0.81
CA GLN A 385 -22.59 -2.09 -0.09
C GLN A 385 -21.84 -1.35 -1.20
N ARG A 386 -20.80 -1.97 -1.72
CA ARG A 386 -19.89 -1.38 -2.72
C ARG A 386 -20.65 -0.79 -3.92
N GLY A 387 -20.47 0.51 -4.15
CA GLY A 387 -21.04 1.21 -5.30
C GLY A 387 -22.54 1.49 -5.19
N ALA A 388 -23.16 1.24 -4.04
CA ALA A 388 -24.59 1.52 -3.82
C ALA A 388 -24.86 2.99 -3.46
N VAL A 389 -23.83 3.73 -3.00
CA VAL A 389 -23.94 5.15 -2.63
C VAL A 389 -22.80 5.91 -3.31
N ASP A 390 -23.13 7.03 -3.95
CA ASP A 390 -22.16 7.92 -4.57
C ASP A 390 -21.45 8.79 -3.53
N GLU A 391 -20.14 8.98 -3.69
CA GLU A 391 -19.32 9.88 -2.87
C GLU A 391 -19.69 11.34 -3.15
N ILE A 392 -20.23 12.04 -2.16
CA ILE A 392 -20.55 13.48 -2.25
C ILE A 392 -19.38 14.27 -1.67
N LYS A 393 -18.62 14.95 -2.54
CA LYS A 393 -17.44 15.73 -2.15
C LYS A 393 -17.72 17.23 -2.23
N GLN A 394 -17.35 17.93 -1.16
CA GLN A 394 -17.43 19.37 -1.08
C GLN A 394 -16.06 19.98 -0.81
N LYS A 395 -15.71 21.03 -1.56
CA LYS A 395 -14.45 21.73 -1.37
C LYS A 395 -14.54 22.62 -0.14
N GLN A 396 -13.71 22.35 0.86
CA GLN A 396 -13.65 23.09 2.13
C GLN A 396 -12.19 23.41 2.48
N ARG A 397 -12.02 24.45 3.32
CA ARG A 397 -10.71 24.81 3.86
C ARG A 397 -10.49 24.05 5.17
N VAL A 398 -9.42 23.26 5.23
CA VAL A 398 -9.00 22.51 6.42
C VAL A 398 -7.71 23.09 6.97
N SER A 399 -7.50 22.94 8.30
CA SER A 399 -6.30 23.43 8.97
C SER A 399 -5.48 22.26 9.53
N GLY A 400 -4.18 22.33 9.28
CA GLY A 400 -3.20 21.35 9.73
C GLY A 400 -3.45 19.94 9.19
N PHE A 401 -2.69 19.01 9.74
CA PHE A 401 -2.73 17.59 9.38
C PHE A 401 -3.18 16.76 10.57
N ASN A 402 -3.39 15.46 10.35
CA ASN A 402 -3.65 14.49 11.40
C ASN A 402 -2.46 13.57 11.63
N SER A 403 -2.57 12.69 12.62
CA SER A 403 -1.50 11.79 13.01
C SER A 403 -2.00 10.40 13.37
N ILE A 404 -1.09 9.43 13.30
CA ILE A 404 -1.26 8.07 13.82
C ILE A 404 -0.31 7.89 15.00
N PHE A 405 -0.78 7.23 16.04
CA PHE A 405 0.03 6.74 17.15
C PHE A 405 0.03 5.22 17.16
N CYS A 406 1.19 4.63 16.83
CA CYS A 406 1.33 3.19 16.78
C CYS A 406 1.88 2.65 18.10
N VAL A 407 1.19 1.67 18.64
CA VAL A 407 1.60 0.97 19.86
C VAL A 407 1.77 -0.52 19.61
N ALA A 408 2.56 -1.18 20.44
CA ALA A 408 2.97 -2.57 20.23
C ALA A 408 1.88 -3.60 20.58
N SER A 409 0.91 -3.23 21.45
CA SER A 409 -0.09 -4.18 21.93
C SER A 409 -1.42 -3.54 22.27
N VAL A 410 -2.49 -4.35 22.33
CA VAL A 410 -3.84 -3.91 22.73
C VAL A 410 -3.86 -3.38 24.18
N PRO A 411 -3.24 -4.02 25.17
CA PRO A 411 -3.11 -3.44 26.51
C PRO A 411 -2.47 -2.05 26.52
N MET A 412 -1.44 -1.82 25.70
CA MET A 412 -0.85 -0.47 25.53
C MET A 412 -1.84 0.52 24.93
N ALA A 413 -2.58 0.13 23.87
CA ALA A 413 -3.58 0.99 23.27
C ALA A 413 -4.63 1.45 24.29
N LYS A 414 -5.09 0.53 25.14
CA LYS A 414 -6.02 0.81 26.23
C LYS A 414 -5.47 1.84 27.23
N LEU A 415 -4.24 1.63 27.70
CA LEU A 415 -3.61 2.52 28.67
C LEU A 415 -3.40 3.93 28.10
N TYR A 416 -2.91 4.03 26.87
CA TYR A 416 -2.72 5.32 26.22
C TYR A 416 -4.04 6.04 25.93
N TYR A 417 -5.05 5.33 25.43
CA TYR A 417 -6.37 5.93 25.16
C TYR A 417 -6.99 6.52 26.44
N GLN A 418 -6.92 5.79 27.54
CA GLN A 418 -7.42 6.26 28.84
C GLN A 418 -6.61 7.46 29.35
N GLU A 419 -5.29 7.45 29.22
CA GLU A 419 -4.44 8.56 29.66
C GLU A 419 -4.65 9.82 28.79
N PHE A 420 -4.85 9.67 27.46
CA PHE A 420 -5.25 10.79 26.59
C PHE A 420 -6.57 11.41 27.06
N LYS A 421 -7.61 10.61 27.32
CA LYS A 421 -8.90 11.12 27.85
C LYS A 421 -8.70 11.87 29.15
N LYS A 422 -7.93 11.33 30.07
CA LYS A 422 -7.65 11.95 31.38
C LYS A 422 -6.91 13.27 31.23
N GLN A 423 -5.87 13.36 30.44
CA GLN A 423 -5.07 14.59 30.27
C GLN A 423 -5.85 15.66 29.50
N MET A 424 -6.63 15.28 28.48
CA MET A 424 -7.50 16.20 27.76
C MET A 424 -8.66 16.73 28.62
N ALA A 425 -9.16 15.92 29.56
CA ALA A 425 -10.17 16.39 30.54
C ALA A 425 -9.57 17.40 31.53
N ALA A 426 -8.29 17.25 31.88
CA ALA A 426 -7.57 18.19 32.75
C ALA A 426 -7.20 19.50 32.04
N ASP A 427 -6.94 19.46 30.73
CA ASP A 427 -6.61 20.63 29.91
C ASP A 427 -7.44 20.66 28.60
N PRO A 428 -8.61 21.29 28.61
CA PRO A 428 -9.48 21.38 27.44
C PRO A 428 -8.87 22.09 26.23
N THR A 429 -7.80 22.86 26.40
CA THR A 429 -7.12 23.57 25.29
C THR A 429 -6.39 22.58 24.36
N LYS A 430 -6.05 21.39 24.86
CA LYS A 430 -5.39 20.31 24.14
C LYS A 430 -6.33 19.23 23.62
N ARG A 431 -7.61 19.56 23.48
CA ARG A 431 -8.62 18.60 23.04
C ARG A 431 -8.39 18.16 21.59
N LEU A 432 -8.28 16.86 21.41
CA LEU A 432 -8.17 16.18 20.11
C LEU A 432 -9.35 15.24 19.90
N ARG A 433 -9.74 15.03 18.66
CA ARG A 433 -10.66 13.96 18.25
C ARG A 433 -9.85 12.70 18.05
N ILE A 434 -9.96 11.77 19.01
CA ILE A 434 -9.17 10.54 19.06
C ILE A 434 -10.08 9.34 18.80
N ALA A 435 -9.59 8.40 17.99
CA ALA A 435 -10.17 7.08 17.84
C ALA A 435 -9.11 6.01 18.05
N THR A 436 -9.53 4.78 18.29
CA THR A 436 -8.63 3.61 18.35
C THR A 436 -9.21 2.47 17.54
N ILE A 437 -8.33 1.70 16.91
CA ILE A 437 -8.72 0.51 16.18
C ILE A 437 -7.60 -0.54 16.24
N TYR A 438 -8.00 -1.77 16.44
CA TYR A 438 -7.13 -2.95 16.40
C TYR A 438 -7.95 -4.20 16.07
N SER A 439 -7.27 -5.27 15.66
CA SER A 439 -7.87 -6.56 15.36
C SER A 439 -7.17 -7.67 16.13
N TYR A 440 -7.81 -8.84 16.21
CA TYR A 440 -7.32 -10.00 16.96
C TYR A 440 -5.91 -10.46 16.54
N GLY A 441 -5.63 -10.57 15.25
CA GLY A 441 -4.36 -11.12 14.73
C GLY A 441 -3.09 -10.30 15.01
N ALA A 442 -3.17 -9.20 15.76
CA ALA A 442 -2.04 -8.30 16.00
C ALA A 442 -1.16 -8.68 17.20
N ASN A 443 -1.58 -9.59 18.10
CA ASN A 443 -0.99 -9.71 19.43
C ASN A 443 -0.76 -11.12 19.97
N GLU A 444 -1.07 -12.20 19.27
CA GLU A 444 -0.78 -13.52 19.81
C GLU A 444 0.57 -14.05 19.37
N ALA A 445 1.35 -14.52 20.36
CA ALA A 445 2.46 -15.41 20.14
C ALA A 445 1.95 -16.62 19.34
N GLU A 446 2.65 -16.92 18.25
CA GLU A 446 2.36 -18.01 17.32
C GLU A 446 1.89 -19.27 18.05
N THR A 447 0.60 -19.56 18.00
CA THR A 447 0.12 -20.92 18.21
C THR A 447 0.24 -21.65 16.86
N ASP A 448 0.99 -22.73 16.86
CA ASP A 448 1.14 -23.67 15.75
C ASP A 448 -0.24 -24.08 15.20
N GLY A 449 -0.65 -23.48 14.11
CA GLY A 449 -1.86 -23.88 13.41
C GLY A 449 -2.28 -22.88 12.33
N ILE A 450 -2.57 -23.37 11.14
CA ILE A 450 -3.25 -22.62 10.09
C ILE A 450 -4.63 -22.25 10.66
N LEU A 451 -4.79 -20.99 11.04
CA LEU A 451 -6.04 -20.49 11.61
C LEU A 451 -7.15 -20.50 10.56
N ASP A 452 -8.32 -21.02 10.95
CA ASP A 452 -9.53 -20.98 10.13
C ASP A 452 -9.90 -19.53 9.83
N GLU A 453 -10.21 -19.22 8.56
CA GLU A 453 -10.68 -17.94 8.00
C GLU A 453 -10.55 -16.73 8.94
N GLU A 454 -9.35 -16.31 9.26
CA GLU A 454 -9.14 -15.09 10.05
C GLU A 454 -9.63 -13.89 9.27
N ASN A 455 -10.75 -13.39 9.73
CA ASN A 455 -11.23 -12.08 9.38
C ASN A 455 -10.41 -11.10 10.22
N PRO A 456 -9.49 -10.27 9.68
CA PRO A 456 -8.81 -9.25 10.47
C PRO A 456 -9.79 -8.22 11.06
N GLU A 457 -11.03 -8.27 10.62
CA GLU A 457 -12.18 -7.52 11.11
C GLU A 457 -12.99 -8.34 12.15
N ASP A 458 -12.57 -9.57 12.49
CA ASP A 458 -13.24 -10.41 13.47
C ASP A 458 -12.70 -10.11 14.87
N THR A 459 -13.58 -9.59 15.71
CA THR A 459 -13.33 -9.33 17.13
C THR A 459 -13.74 -10.51 18.02
N SER A 460 -14.28 -11.60 17.44
CA SER A 460 -14.84 -12.72 18.21
C SER A 460 -13.80 -13.45 19.09
N ASN A 461 -12.54 -13.41 18.67
CA ASN A 461 -11.44 -14.05 19.39
C ASN A 461 -10.66 -13.11 20.33
N LEU A 462 -11.04 -11.83 20.42
CA LEU A 462 -10.49 -10.94 21.44
C LEU A 462 -10.89 -11.43 22.83
N ASP A 463 -9.97 -11.31 23.81
CA ASP A 463 -10.34 -11.52 25.20
C ASP A 463 -11.44 -10.52 25.61
N GLN A 464 -12.27 -10.92 26.58
CA GLN A 464 -13.44 -10.14 27.00
C GLN A 464 -13.06 -8.71 27.37
N SER A 465 -11.94 -8.51 28.07
CA SER A 465 -11.49 -7.17 28.49
C SER A 465 -11.09 -6.27 27.32
N SER A 466 -10.46 -6.83 26.30
CA SER A 466 -10.08 -6.09 25.07
C SER A 466 -11.29 -5.74 24.23
N ARG A 467 -12.29 -6.63 24.16
CA ARG A 467 -13.56 -6.37 23.49
C ARG A 467 -14.37 -5.28 24.20
N ASP A 468 -14.54 -5.39 25.51
CA ASP A 468 -15.28 -4.41 26.33
C ASP A 468 -14.65 -3.02 26.21
N PHE A 469 -13.33 -2.95 26.17
CA PHE A 469 -12.63 -1.69 25.94
C PHE A 469 -12.87 -1.13 24.54
N LEU A 470 -12.80 -1.98 23.50
CA LEU A 470 -13.06 -1.54 22.14
C LEU A 470 -14.49 -1.05 21.96
N ASP A 471 -15.48 -1.75 22.55
CA ASP A 471 -16.86 -1.32 22.58
C ASP A 471 -17.02 0.05 23.25
N ALA A 472 -16.37 0.28 24.39
CA ALA A 472 -16.39 1.58 25.05
C ALA A 472 -15.76 2.69 24.18
N ALA A 473 -14.66 2.40 23.50
CA ALA A 473 -14.02 3.35 22.58
C ALA A 473 -14.88 3.64 21.34
N ILE A 474 -15.59 2.63 20.82
CA ILE A 474 -16.56 2.78 19.73
C ILE A 474 -17.77 3.62 20.20
N GLN A 475 -18.22 3.50 21.45
CA GLN A 475 -19.28 4.37 21.99
C GLN A 475 -18.84 5.83 22.03
N ASP A 476 -17.63 6.13 22.51
CA ASP A 476 -17.06 7.49 22.43
C ASP A 476 -17.05 8.03 20.99
N TYR A 477 -16.71 7.17 20.02
CA TYR A 477 -16.72 7.49 18.59
C TYR A 477 -18.14 7.75 18.06
N ASN A 478 -19.10 6.89 18.42
CA ASN A 478 -20.50 7.03 18.05
C ASN A 478 -21.10 8.35 18.56
N GLU A 479 -20.77 8.74 19.80
CA GLU A 479 -21.17 10.04 20.36
C GLU A 479 -20.54 11.21 19.57
N MET A 480 -19.26 11.09 19.20
CA MET A 480 -18.53 12.12 18.46
C MET A 480 -19.09 12.36 17.06
N PHE A 481 -19.53 11.31 16.38
CA PHE A 481 -19.91 11.36 14.96
C PHE A 481 -21.37 11.03 14.69
N HIS A 482 -22.18 10.81 15.74
CA HIS A 482 -23.60 10.44 15.66
C HIS A 482 -23.84 9.18 14.83
N THR A 483 -23.01 8.15 15.06
CA THR A 483 -23.05 6.85 14.39
C THR A 483 -23.53 5.75 15.34
N ASN A 484 -23.66 4.51 14.82
CA ASN A 484 -24.16 3.37 15.61
C ASN A 484 -23.35 2.11 15.28
N TYR A 485 -22.04 2.15 15.52
CA TYR A 485 -21.14 1.04 15.33
C TYR A 485 -20.98 0.22 16.62
N SER A 486 -20.53 -1.04 16.46
CA SER A 486 -20.22 -1.95 17.57
C SER A 486 -19.10 -2.90 17.15
N THR A 487 -18.62 -3.71 18.08
CA THR A 487 -17.63 -4.78 17.79
C THR A 487 -18.25 -5.99 17.07
N ASP A 488 -19.53 -5.99 16.75
CA ASP A 488 -20.20 -7.11 16.08
C ASP A 488 -19.97 -7.08 14.57
N GLY A 489 -19.42 -8.14 14.02
CA GLY A 489 -19.35 -8.50 12.59
C GLY A 489 -19.41 -7.34 11.59
N GLU A 490 -20.53 -7.20 10.87
CA GLU A 490 -20.71 -6.18 9.83
C GLU A 490 -20.62 -4.74 10.38
N ARG A 491 -21.07 -4.50 11.62
CA ARG A 491 -20.99 -3.17 12.24
C ARG A 491 -19.56 -2.75 12.54
N PHE A 492 -18.70 -3.70 12.88
CA PHE A 492 -17.28 -3.43 13.06
C PHE A 492 -16.58 -3.15 11.73
N GLN A 493 -16.93 -3.86 10.65
CA GLN A 493 -16.44 -3.56 9.31
C GLN A 493 -16.79 -2.15 8.86
N ASN A 494 -18.02 -1.71 9.16
CA ASN A 494 -18.46 -0.37 8.84
C ASN A 494 -17.73 0.68 9.68
N TYR A 495 -17.47 0.39 10.98
CA TYR A 495 -16.61 1.21 11.84
C TYR A 495 -15.20 1.37 11.24
N TYR A 496 -14.56 0.28 10.83
CA TYR A 496 -13.24 0.30 10.20
C TYR A 496 -13.21 1.21 8.96
N LYS A 497 -14.20 1.08 8.08
CA LYS A 497 -14.32 1.91 6.88
C LYS A 497 -14.55 3.38 7.23
N ASP A 498 -15.43 3.66 8.18
CA ASP A 498 -15.73 5.03 8.61
C ASP A 498 -14.51 5.71 9.24
N VAL A 499 -13.80 5.07 10.16
CA VAL A 499 -12.54 5.57 10.74
C VAL A 499 -11.51 5.87 9.65
N SER A 500 -11.33 4.95 8.69
CA SER A 500 -10.42 5.14 7.57
C SER A 500 -10.78 6.38 6.73
N LEU A 501 -12.07 6.53 6.39
CA LEU A 501 -12.57 7.66 5.61
C LEU A 501 -12.44 8.99 6.38
N ARG A 502 -12.75 9.01 7.68
CA ARG A 502 -12.62 10.22 8.52
C ARG A 502 -11.17 10.62 8.76
N MET A 503 -10.25 9.65 8.85
CA MET A 503 -8.82 9.96 8.85
C MET A 503 -8.42 10.65 7.55
N LYS A 504 -8.81 10.09 6.39
CA LYS A 504 -8.56 10.70 5.07
C LYS A 504 -9.23 12.07 4.90
N ASN A 505 -10.32 12.29 5.61
CA ASN A 505 -11.13 13.50 5.59
C ASN A 505 -10.68 14.57 6.59
N LYS A 506 -9.63 14.31 7.40
CA LYS A 506 -9.19 15.20 8.48
C LYS A 506 -10.26 15.47 9.57
N GLU A 507 -11.20 14.56 9.73
CA GLU A 507 -12.23 14.64 10.79
C GLU A 507 -11.73 14.07 12.11
N LEU A 508 -10.74 13.19 12.10
CA LEU A 508 -9.98 12.72 13.27
C LEU A 508 -8.63 13.42 13.33
N ASP A 509 -8.17 13.74 14.53
CA ASP A 509 -6.87 14.35 14.79
C ASP A 509 -5.80 13.28 15.05
N LEU A 510 -6.12 12.27 15.87
CA LEU A 510 -5.20 11.20 16.25
C LEU A 510 -5.91 9.84 16.18
N LEU A 511 -5.27 8.88 15.51
CA LEU A 511 -5.70 7.48 15.49
C LEU A 511 -4.68 6.62 16.23
N ILE A 512 -5.11 5.94 17.30
CA ILE A 512 -4.28 4.97 18.03
C ILE A 512 -4.48 3.61 17.39
N VAL A 513 -3.38 2.97 16.99
CA VAL A 513 -3.41 1.68 16.27
C VAL A 513 -2.43 0.67 16.85
N VAL A 514 -2.76 -0.61 16.69
CA VAL A 514 -1.85 -1.72 16.99
C VAL A 514 -1.49 -2.38 15.67
N ASN A 515 -0.28 -2.11 15.16
CA ASN A 515 0.25 -2.66 13.89
C ASN A 515 -0.67 -2.51 12.66
N MET A 516 -1.62 -1.58 12.67
CA MET A 516 -2.55 -1.30 11.57
C MET A 516 -2.26 0.05 10.92
N PHE A 517 -2.69 0.26 9.69
CA PHE A 517 -2.54 1.53 8.94
C PHE A 517 -1.08 2.02 8.74
N LEU A 518 -0.08 1.20 9.02
CA LEU A 518 1.33 1.58 8.90
C LEU A 518 1.84 1.43 7.46
N THR A 519 1.26 0.53 6.69
CA THR A 519 1.59 0.30 5.28
C THR A 519 0.31 0.25 4.45
N GLY A 520 0.37 0.81 3.23
CA GLY A 520 -0.77 0.80 2.30
C GLY A 520 -1.90 1.79 2.63
N PHE A 521 -1.82 2.55 3.72
CA PHE A 521 -2.82 3.57 4.05
C PHE A 521 -2.49 4.89 3.36
N ASP A 522 -3.23 5.21 2.30
CA ASP A 522 -3.09 6.46 1.56
C ASP A 522 -4.00 7.54 2.14
N ALA A 523 -3.41 8.49 2.87
CA ALA A 523 -4.09 9.64 3.45
C ALA A 523 -3.24 10.91 3.30
N THR A 524 -3.60 11.75 2.35
CA THR A 524 -2.88 13.01 2.07
C THR A 524 -2.98 14.04 3.20
N THR A 525 -3.89 13.84 4.13
CA THR A 525 -4.07 14.66 5.34
C THR A 525 -3.20 14.20 6.52
N LEU A 526 -2.54 13.05 6.41
CA LEU A 526 -1.66 12.48 7.44
C LEU A 526 -0.21 12.93 7.23
N ASN A 527 0.42 13.50 8.26
CA ASN A 527 1.82 13.93 8.18
C ASN A 527 2.70 13.46 9.33
N THR A 528 2.12 12.94 10.42
CA THR A 528 2.89 12.59 11.63
C THR A 528 2.56 11.16 12.06
N LEU A 529 3.61 10.40 12.38
CA LEU A 529 3.53 9.10 13.03
C LEU A 529 4.29 9.20 14.36
N TRP A 530 3.61 8.81 15.44
CA TRP A 530 4.18 8.75 16.79
C TRP A 530 4.52 7.32 17.17
#